data_e160d34cc54fe35664184079d431d9d8
#
_entry.id   e160d34cc54fe35664184079d431d9d8
#
_cell.length_a   1.000
_cell.length_b   1.000
_cell.length_c   1.000
_cell.angle_alpha   90.00
_cell.angle_beta   90.00
_cell.angle_gamma   90.00
#
_symmetry.space_group_name_H-M   'P 1'
#
loop_
_entity.id
_entity.type
_entity.pdbx_description
1 polymer ?
#
loop_
_entity_poly.entity_id
_entity_poly.type
_entity_poly.pdbx_seq_one_letter_code
_entity_poly.pdbx_strand_id
1 'polypeptide(L)'
;MLSKITLKNFGIISPLHSTRRILPLTALALFAVALTACGSGDDSESQINDFAKITPTEKIFSIEDFQKIRFKTSNEYDVEELNGVISAWNGFWTPSGTVAKEFEMRFYPSHTDAIELGTSLALEASGETALLDEEDATWLEGLKDRRAYFSAPSSHGSGTIQPMYGSYAIYGNMVLLCEGANEEQALQH
;
A
#
# COMPACT_ATOMS: atom_id res chain seq x y z
N MET A 1 53.58 17.64 -18.87
CA MET A 1 53.23 18.54 -19.99
C MET A 1 51.96 19.28 -19.66
N LEU A 2 52.14 20.55 -19.44
CA LEU A 2 51.08 21.53 -19.17
C LEU A 2 50.27 21.85 -20.43
N SER A 3 48.99 22.08 -20.32
CA SER A 3 48.34 23.07 -21.12
C SER A 3 47.10 23.64 -20.39
N LYS A 4 47.26 24.87 -19.98
CA LYS A 4 46.20 25.81 -19.56
C LYS A 4 45.56 26.40 -20.80
N ILE A 5 44.28 26.75 -20.76
CA ILE A 5 43.63 27.85 -21.49
C ILE A 5 42.29 28.08 -20.77
N THR A 6 42.09 29.08 -19.95
CA THR A 6 41.84 30.50 -20.09
C THR A 6 40.36 30.85 -20.26
N LEU A 7 39.87 31.54 -19.19
CA LEU A 7 38.58 32.25 -19.11
C LEU A 7 38.48 33.37 -20.18
N LYS A 8 37.26 33.65 -20.62
CA LYS A 8 36.88 34.97 -21.10
C LYS A 8 35.48 35.34 -20.61
N ASN A 9 35.49 36.32 -19.72
CA ASN A 9 34.38 37.20 -19.38
C ASN A 9 34.00 38.12 -20.55
N PHE A 10 32.72 38.41 -20.70
CA PHE A 10 32.14 39.67 -21.17
C PHE A 10 30.68 39.58 -20.77
N GLY A 11 30.08 40.38 -19.98
CA GLY A 11 30.21 41.81 -19.66
C GLY A 11 29.19 42.62 -20.43
N ILE A 12 28.32 43.28 -19.65
CA ILE A 12 27.79 44.63 -19.85
C ILE A 12 26.36 44.77 -20.43
N ILE A 13 25.49 45.29 -19.61
CA ILE A 13 24.75 46.56 -19.45
C ILE A 13 23.26 46.53 -19.83
N SER A 14 22.48 46.99 -18.84
CA SER A 14 21.10 47.46 -18.90
C SER A 14 20.98 48.77 -19.75
N PRO A 15 19.77 49.22 -20.11
CA PRO A 15 19.15 50.18 -19.21
C PRO A 15 17.63 50.16 -19.09
N LEU A 16 17.19 50.75 -17.98
CA LEU A 16 15.88 51.27 -17.66
C LEU A 16 15.19 52.02 -18.80
N HIS A 17 13.89 51.79 -18.98
CA HIS A 17 12.98 52.85 -19.41
C HIS A 17 11.66 52.76 -18.64
N SER A 18 11.54 53.78 -17.79
CA SER A 18 10.33 54.27 -17.15
C SER A 18 9.42 54.96 -18.19
N THR A 19 8.17 54.58 -18.24
CA THR A 19 7.12 55.47 -18.73
C THR A 19 5.84 55.31 -17.93
N ARG A 20 5.60 56.34 -17.11
CA ARG A 20 4.30 56.66 -16.51
C ARG A 20 3.35 57.11 -17.61
N ARG A 21 2.13 56.66 -17.60
CA ARG A 21 0.90 57.38 -18.08
C ARG A 21 -0.31 56.72 -17.41
N ILE A 22 -0.86 57.41 -16.35
CA ILE A 22 -2.08 58.26 -16.36
C ILE A 22 -3.37 57.48 -16.60
N LEU A 23 -4.19 57.48 -15.50
CA LEU A 23 -5.60 57.06 -15.45
C LEU A 23 -6.48 57.78 -16.46
N PRO A 24 -7.66 57.22 -16.79
CA PRO A 24 -8.85 57.82 -16.21
C PRO A 24 -9.83 56.85 -15.56
N LEU A 25 -10.45 57.36 -14.50
CA LEU A 25 -11.69 56.88 -13.90
C LEU A 25 -12.81 56.82 -14.94
N THR A 26 -13.65 55.79 -14.86
CA THR A 26 -15.11 55.82 -14.76
C THR A 26 -15.67 54.48 -15.28
N ALA A 27 -16.30 53.73 -14.43
CA ALA A 27 -17.65 53.24 -14.62
C ALA A 27 -18.05 52.33 -13.45
N LEU A 28 -18.90 52.86 -12.62
CA LEU A 28 -19.64 52.21 -11.56
C LEU A 28 -20.70 51.32 -12.20
N ALA A 29 -20.57 50.01 -12.10
CA ALA A 29 -21.65 49.06 -12.38
C ALA A 29 -21.89 48.21 -11.15
N LEU A 30 -23.00 48.51 -10.47
CA LEU A 30 -23.60 47.67 -9.45
C LEU A 30 -23.97 46.31 -10.06
N PHE A 31 -23.32 45.26 -9.60
CA PHE A 31 -23.82 43.89 -9.77
C PHE A 31 -24.12 43.32 -8.40
N ALA A 32 -25.42 43.16 -8.13
CA ALA A 32 -25.91 42.44 -6.96
C ALA A 32 -25.49 40.99 -7.07
N VAL A 33 -24.58 40.55 -6.24
CA VAL A 33 -24.24 39.14 -6.10
C VAL A 33 -25.15 38.52 -5.07
N ALA A 34 -25.97 37.61 -5.52
CA ALA A 34 -26.73 36.69 -4.68
C ALA A 34 -25.78 35.88 -3.82
N LEU A 35 -25.89 36.01 -2.52
CA LEU A 35 -25.26 35.15 -1.52
C LEU A 35 -25.95 33.77 -1.58
N THR A 36 -25.39 32.85 -2.36
CA THR A 36 -25.61 31.45 -2.14
C THR A 36 -24.70 31.02 -1.00
N ALA A 37 -25.26 30.83 0.16
CA ALA A 37 -24.63 30.16 1.28
C ALA A 37 -24.39 28.71 0.87
N CYS A 38 -23.19 28.39 0.40
CA CYS A 38 -22.68 27.03 0.43
C CYS A 38 -22.29 26.74 1.85
N GLY A 39 -22.96 25.76 2.45
CA GLY A 39 -22.63 25.24 3.75
C GLY A 39 -21.18 24.75 3.73
N SER A 40 -20.41 25.17 4.73
CA SER A 40 -19.16 24.56 5.12
C SER A 40 -19.45 23.16 5.64
N GLY A 41 -19.44 22.18 4.74
CA GLY A 41 -19.13 20.82 5.12
C GLY A 41 -17.64 20.79 5.43
N ASP A 42 -17.31 20.56 6.67
CA ASP A 42 -15.98 20.16 7.10
C ASP A 42 -15.77 18.73 6.59
N ASP A 43 -15.53 18.60 5.30
CA ASP A 43 -14.96 17.38 4.72
C ASP A 43 -13.47 17.41 5.07
N SER A 44 -13.18 17.00 6.28
CA SER A 44 -11.89 16.38 6.57
C SER A 44 -11.84 15.09 5.76
N GLU A 45 -11.60 15.21 4.45
CA GLU A 45 -11.09 14.11 3.66
C GLU A 45 -9.76 13.72 4.32
N SER A 46 -9.83 12.71 5.20
CA SER A 46 -8.66 11.90 5.50
C SER A 46 -8.10 11.52 4.14
N GLN A 47 -6.90 11.95 3.83
CA GLN A 47 -6.10 11.46 2.72
C GLN A 47 -5.87 9.97 2.99
N ILE A 48 -6.90 9.17 2.74
CA ILE A 48 -6.76 7.74 2.57
C ILE A 48 -5.87 7.66 1.34
N ASN A 49 -4.61 7.29 1.54
CA ASN A 49 -3.74 6.93 0.43
C ASN A 49 -4.54 5.91 -0.38
N ASP A 50 -4.91 6.30 -1.59
CA ASP A 50 -5.70 5.46 -2.49
C ASP A 50 -4.78 4.33 -2.99
N PHE A 51 -4.53 3.37 -2.08
CA PHE A 51 -3.72 2.20 -2.37
C PHE A 51 -4.56 1.27 -3.22
N ALA A 52 -4.17 1.14 -4.48
CA ALA A 52 -4.83 0.21 -5.38
C ALA A 52 -4.60 -1.24 -4.89
N LYS A 53 -5.63 -1.85 -4.34
CA LYS A 53 -5.61 -3.23 -3.82
C LYS A 53 -5.15 -4.24 -4.88
N ILE A 54 -5.37 -3.95 -6.16
CA ILE A 54 -4.91 -4.75 -7.30
C ILE A 54 -4.10 -3.85 -8.22
N THR A 55 -2.82 -4.15 -8.37
CA THR A 55 -1.89 -3.38 -9.20
C THR A 55 -1.24 -4.29 -10.24
N PRO A 56 -1.55 -4.13 -11.53
CA PRO A 56 -0.93 -4.91 -12.60
C PRO A 56 0.51 -4.48 -12.84
N THR A 57 1.36 -5.44 -13.15
CA THR A 57 2.72 -5.23 -13.68
C THR A 57 3.16 -6.43 -14.51
N GLU A 58 3.96 -6.18 -15.52
CA GLU A 58 4.56 -7.22 -16.36
C GLU A 58 5.71 -7.97 -15.67
N LYS A 59 6.20 -7.44 -14.55
CA LYS A 59 7.27 -8.08 -13.80
C LYS A 59 6.74 -9.32 -13.10
N ILE A 60 7.43 -10.44 -13.28
CA ILE A 60 7.21 -11.67 -12.51
C ILE A 60 8.12 -11.62 -11.28
N PHE A 61 7.52 -11.64 -10.12
CA PHE A 61 8.20 -11.61 -8.84
C PHE A 61 8.42 -13.02 -8.31
N SER A 62 9.46 -13.15 -7.50
CA SER A 62 9.74 -14.31 -6.68
C SER A 62 10.16 -13.86 -5.27
N ILE A 63 10.31 -14.78 -4.34
CA ILE A 63 10.69 -14.46 -2.96
C ILE A 63 12.05 -13.76 -2.87
N GLU A 64 12.98 -14.07 -3.78
CA GLU A 64 14.32 -13.46 -3.84
C GLU A 64 14.26 -11.95 -4.09
N ASP A 65 13.24 -11.44 -4.80
CA ASP A 65 13.07 -10.00 -4.99
C ASP A 65 12.76 -9.30 -3.67
N PHE A 66 11.98 -9.92 -2.80
CA PHE A 66 11.61 -9.39 -1.49
C PHE A 66 12.74 -9.54 -0.46
N GLN A 67 13.50 -10.61 -0.52
CA GLN A 67 14.71 -10.77 0.30
C GLN A 67 15.74 -9.66 0.03
N LYS A 68 15.87 -9.19 -1.22
CA LYS A 68 16.73 -8.04 -1.57
C LYS A 68 16.34 -6.75 -0.86
N ILE A 69 15.05 -6.58 -0.55
CA ILE A 69 14.52 -5.42 0.19
C ILE A 69 14.33 -5.72 1.68
N ARG A 70 15.02 -6.73 2.20
CA ARG A 70 15.08 -7.13 3.61
C ARG A 70 13.81 -7.80 4.15
N PHE A 71 12.99 -8.38 3.33
CA PHE A 71 11.99 -9.33 3.80
C PHE A 71 12.70 -10.55 4.41
N LYS A 72 12.30 -10.94 5.61
CA LYS A 72 12.86 -12.10 6.32
C LYS A 72 11.86 -13.24 6.26
N THR A 73 12.16 -14.24 5.46
CA THR A 73 11.37 -15.46 5.39
C THR A 73 11.44 -16.23 6.72
N SER A 74 10.30 -16.71 7.17
CA SER A 74 10.14 -17.60 8.33
C SER A 74 9.89 -19.03 7.87
N ASN A 75 8.82 -19.25 7.13
CA ASN A 75 8.41 -20.55 6.62
C ASN A 75 8.18 -20.50 5.11
N GLU A 76 8.55 -21.58 4.41
CA GLU A 76 8.02 -21.91 3.10
C GLU A 76 6.90 -22.93 3.30
N TYR A 77 5.77 -22.70 2.67
CA TYR A 77 4.60 -23.55 2.77
C TYR A 77 4.53 -24.55 1.63
N ASP A 78 4.01 -25.73 1.90
CA ASP A 78 3.66 -26.69 0.87
C ASP A 78 2.43 -26.21 0.11
N VAL A 79 2.56 -26.11 -1.20
CA VAL A 79 1.55 -25.57 -2.11
C VAL A 79 0.89 -26.61 -3.01
N GLU A 80 1.12 -27.92 -2.75
CA GLU A 80 0.56 -29.00 -3.59
C GLU A 80 -0.98 -28.94 -3.67
N GLU A 81 -1.64 -28.51 -2.58
CA GLU A 81 -3.10 -28.36 -2.54
C GLU A 81 -3.60 -27.02 -3.12
N LEU A 82 -2.72 -26.09 -3.43
CA LEU A 82 -3.07 -24.77 -3.97
C LEU A 82 -2.99 -24.73 -5.50
N ASN A 83 -4.15 -24.66 -6.14
CA ASN A 83 -4.21 -24.61 -7.59
C ASN A 83 -3.49 -23.36 -8.15
N GLY A 84 -2.48 -23.59 -8.98
CA GLY A 84 -1.75 -22.56 -9.71
C GLY A 84 -0.73 -21.76 -8.91
N VAL A 85 -0.54 -22.02 -7.61
CA VAL A 85 0.50 -21.37 -6.80
C VAL A 85 1.85 -22.02 -7.09
N ILE A 86 2.88 -21.19 -7.34
CA ILE A 86 4.26 -21.64 -7.55
C ILE A 86 4.97 -21.84 -6.21
N SER A 87 4.80 -20.88 -5.29
CA SER A 87 5.37 -20.93 -3.94
C SER A 87 4.60 -20.01 -3.01
N ALA A 88 4.62 -20.33 -1.73
CA ALA A 88 4.03 -19.51 -0.68
C ALA A 88 4.97 -19.41 0.52
N TRP A 89 5.04 -18.23 1.12
CA TRP A 89 5.98 -17.90 2.16
C TRP A 89 5.33 -17.08 3.25
N ASN A 90 5.68 -17.37 4.50
CA ASN A 90 5.45 -16.49 5.63
C ASN A 90 6.74 -15.79 6.01
N GLY A 91 6.64 -14.56 6.51
CA GLY A 91 7.81 -13.84 6.99
C GLY A 91 7.50 -12.44 7.48
N PHE A 92 8.55 -11.68 7.73
CA PHE A 92 8.50 -10.39 8.39
C PHE A 92 9.20 -9.31 7.57
N TRP A 93 8.59 -8.16 7.53
CA TRP A 93 9.16 -6.97 6.91
C TRP A 93 8.92 -5.73 7.76
N THR A 94 9.79 -4.73 7.59
CA THR A 94 9.67 -3.43 8.26
C THR A 94 9.60 -2.35 7.18
N PRO A 95 8.45 -2.17 6.53
CA PRO A 95 8.33 -1.27 5.37
C PRO A 95 8.51 0.19 5.76
N SER A 96 7.94 0.60 6.88
CA SER A 96 8.02 1.97 7.37
C SER A 96 8.09 2.00 8.88
N GLY A 97 9.26 2.22 9.45
CA GLY A 97 9.38 2.37 10.89
C GLY A 97 10.22 1.30 11.58
N THR A 98 9.96 1.04 12.86
CA THR A 98 10.78 0.18 13.72
C THR A 98 10.12 -1.16 14.05
N VAL A 99 8.84 -1.32 13.75
CA VAL A 99 8.07 -2.52 14.08
C VAL A 99 7.97 -3.39 12.84
N ALA A 100 8.45 -4.62 12.96
CA ALA A 100 8.28 -5.62 11.91
C ALA A 100 6.82 -6.06 11.86
N LYS A 101 6.30 -6.25 10.65
CA LYS A 101 4.98 -6.76 10.36
C LYS A 101 5.08 -8.11 9.70
N GLU A 102 4.09 -8.95 9.96
CA GLU A 102 3.99 -10.27 9.37
C GLU A 102 3.23 -10.22 8.05
N PHE A 103 3.70 -11.01 7.09
CA PHE A 103 3.10 -11.12 5.76
C PHE A 103 3.12 -12.57 5.30
N GLU A 104 2.08 -12.96 4.57
CA GLU A 104 2.08 -14.17 3.76
C GLU A 104 2.10 -13.77 2.29
N MET A 105 3.02 -14.33 1.52
CA MET A 105 3.20 -14.09 0.09
C MET A 105 2.95 -15.35 -0.70
N ARG A 106 2.07 -15.29 -1.70
CA ARG A 106 1.79 -16.39 -2.65
C ARG A 106 2.13 -15.94 -4.04
N PHE A 107 2.97 -16.68 -4.74
CA PHE A 107 3.42 -16.37 -6.10
C PHE A 107 2.72 -17.25 -7.12
N TYR A 108 2.26 -16.64 -8.19
CA TYR A 108 1.55 -17.26 -9.30
C TYR A 108 2.35 -17.14 -10.60
N PRO A 109 2.02 -17.90 -11.67
CA PRO A 109 2.69 -17.76 -12.96
C PRO A 109 2.50 -16.39 -13.60
N SER A 110 1.34 -15.76 -13.38
CA SER A 110 0.99 -14.47 -13.98
C SER A 110 0.13 -13.61 -13.05
N HIS A 111 -0.04 -12.35 -13.40
CA HIS A 111 -0.99 -11.46 -12.74
C HIS A 111 -2.44 -11.95 -12.86
N THR A 112 -2.80 -12.46 -14.02
CA THR A 112 -4.14 -13.04 -14.25
C THR A 112 -4.38 -14.23 -13.33
N ASP A 113 -3.42 -15.15 -13.21
CA ASP A 113 -3.54 -16.30 -12.30
C ASP A 113 -3.63 -15.85 -10.84
N ALA A 114 -2.87 -14.83 -10.42
CA ALA A 114 -2.96 -14.29 -9.07
C ALA A 114 -4.36 -13.73 -8.76
N ILE A 115 -5.02 -13.11 -9.74
CA ILE A 115 -6.40 -12.62 -9.59
C ILE A 115 -7.39 -13.78 -9.59
N GLU A 116 -7.37 -14.62 -10.62
CA GLU A 116 -8.41 -15.63 -10.86
C GLU A 116 -8.37 -16.77 -9.83
N LEU A 117 -7.17 -17.20 -9.46
CA LEU A 117 -6.96 -18.32 -8.54
C LEU A 117 -6.67 -17.87 -7.11
N GLY A 118 -6.05 -16.69 -6.94
CA GLY A 118 -5.58 -16.21 -5.64
C GLY A 118 -6.60 -15.43 -4.82
N THR A 119 -7.53 -14.72 -5.48
CA THR A 119 -8.45 -13.81 -4.78
C THR A 119 -9.34 -14.53 -3.76
N SER A 120 -9.95 -15.65 -4.13
CA SER A 120 -10.83 -16.42 -3.21
C SER A 120 -10.10 -16.92 -1.99
N LEU A 121 -8.90 -17.47 -2.17
CA LEU A 121 -8.05 -17.96 -1.10
C LEU A 121 -7.47 -16.83 -0.24
N ALA A 122 -7.30 -15.63 -0.79
CA ALA A 122 -6.87 -14.45 -0.03
C ALA A 122 -8.01 -13.93 0.86
N LEU A 123 -9.24 -13.91 0.35
CA LEU A 123 -10.44 -13.56 1.12
C LEU A 123 -10.70 -14.55 2.25
N GLU A 124 -10.50 -15.86 1.99
CA GLU A 124 -10.62 -16.91 3.00
C GLU A 124 -9.60 -16.73 4.14
N ALA A 125 -8.42 -16.18 3.84
CA ALA A 125 -7.31 -16.08 4.78
C ALA A 125 -7.19 -14.71 5.47
N SER A 126 -8.03 -13.71 5.13
CA SER A 126 -7.87 -12.34 5.64
C SER A 126 -9.20 -11.63 5.88
N GLY A 127 -9.16 -10.59 6.73
CA GLY A 127 -10.33 -9.79 7.07
C GLY A 127 -11.27 -10.47 8.06
N GLU A 128 -12.40 -9.81 8.34
CA GLU A 128 -13.36 -10.25 9.36
C GLU A 128 -14.03 -11.61 9.05
N THR A 129 -14.04 -12.01 7.80
CA THR A 129 -14.64 -13.27 7.33
C THR A 129 -13.64 -14.39 7.11
N ALA A 130 -12.41 -14.22 7.62
CA ALA A 130 -11.39 -15.24 7.48
C ALA A 130 -11.80 -16.57 8.13
N LEU A 131 -11.57 -17.67 7.40
CA LEU A 131 -11.83 -19.02 7.88
C LEU A 131 -10.61 -19.50 8.67
N LEU A 132 -10.77 -19.60 9.98
CA LEU A 132 -9.67 -19.92 10.89
C LEU A 132 -9.75 -21.32 11.48
N ASP A 133 -10.83 -22.04 11.22
CA ASP A 133 -11.03 -23.40 11.71
C ASP A 133 -10.66 -24.43 10.63
N GLU A 134 -10.06 -25.54 11.05
CA GLU A 134 -9.58 -26.59 10.14
C GLU A 134 -10.70 -27.24 9.32
N GLU A 135 -11.93 -27.22 9.86
CA GLU A 135 -13.10 -27.79 9.19
C GLU A 135 -13.60 -26.91 8.04
N ASP A 136 -13.29 -25.59 8.09
CA ASP A 136 -13.80 -24.61 7.14
C ASP A 136 -12.74 -24.16 6.12
N ALA A 137 -11.46 -24.21 6.50
CA ALA A 137 -10.36 -23.73 5.66
C ALA A 137 -10.10 -24.67 4.47
N THR A 138 -10.00 -24.09 3.28
CA THR A 138 -9.66 -24.82 2.04
C THR A 138 -8.21 -25.29 2.05
N TRP A 139 -7.31 -24.48 2.60
CA TRP A 139 -5.87 -24.79 2.67
C TRP A 139 -5.38 -24.74 4.12
N LEU A 140 -4.92 -25.90 4.60
CA LEU A 140 -4.55 -26.07 6.01
C LEU A 140 -3.11 -25.65 6.30
N GLU A 141 -2.24 -25.71 5.30
CA GLU A 141 -0.85 -25.26 5.45
C GLU A 141 -0.84 -23.77 5.80
N GLY A 142 -0.06 -23.37 6.79
CA GLY A 142 -0.02 -21.98 7.25
C GLY A 142 -1.24 -21.50 8.07
N LEU A 143 -2.26 -22.33 8.29
CA LEU A 143 -3.46 -21.92 9.04
C LEU A 143 -3.16 -21.42 10.45
N LYS A 144 -2.13 -21.94 11.10
CA LYS A 144 -1.69 -21.50 12.44
C LYS A 144 -1.14 -20.07 12.41
N ASP A 145 -0.44 -19.71 11.36
CA ASP A 145 0.17 -18.40 11.18
C ASP A 145 -0.88 -17.34 10.82
N ARG A 146 -2.07 -17.74 10.35
CA ARG A 146 -3.22 -16.87 10.07
C ARG A 146 -4.05 -16.56 11.31
N ARG A 147 -3.74 -17.15 12.45
CA ARG A 147 -4.45 -17.00 13.73
C ARG A 147 -3.67 -16.10 14.67
N ALA A 148 -4.27 -15.00 15.10
CA ALA A 148 -3.75 -14.14 16.17
C ALA A 148 -4.55 -14.36 17.46
N TYR A 149 -3.85 -14.49 18.59
CA TYR A 149 -4.47 -14.60 19.90
C TYR A 149 -4.52 -13.23 20.56
N PHE A 150 -5.72 -12.73 20.79
CA PHE A 150 -5.94 -11.53 21.57
C PHE A 150 -6.51 -11.90 22.94
N SER A 151 -5.78 -11.58 24.01
CA SER A 151 -6.31 -11.62 25.37
C SER A 151 -6.29 -10.21 25.93
N ALA A 152 -7.44 -9.73 26.41
CA ALA A 152 -7.45 -8.47 27.18
C ALA A 152 -6.59 -8.65 28.45
N PRO A 153 -5.86 -7.62 28.91
CA PRO A 153 -5.00 -7.71 30.10
C PRO A 153 -5.70 -8.21 31.37
N SER A 154 -7.04 -8.15 31.42
CA SER A 154 -7.87 -8.60 32.54
C SER A 154 -8.51 -9.99 32.36
N SER A 155 -8.28 -10.67 31.25
CA SER A 155 -9.06 -11.86 30.85
C SER A 155 -8.47 -13.19 31.31
N HIS A 156 -7.64 -13.24 32.33
CA HIS A 156 -7.19 -14.49 33.00
C HIS A 156 -7.10 -15.75 32.09
N GLY A 157 -6.60 -15.57 30.85
CA GLY A 157 -6.36 -16.69 29.93
C GLY A 157 -7.47 -17.01 28.94
N SER A 158 -8.60 -16.31 28.94
CA SER A 158 -9.59 -16.43 27.86
C SER A 158 -9.26 -15.43 26.74
N GLY A 159 -8.52 -15.87 25.74
CA GLY A 159 -8.29 -15.11 24.49
C GLY A 159 -9.28 -15.52 23.42
N THR A 160 -9.53 -14.60 22.46
CA THR A 160 -10.23 -14.91 21.21
C THR A 160 -9.24 -15.08 20.08
N ILE A 161 -9.48 -16.02 19.22
CA ILE A 161 -8.74 -16.16 17.95
C ILE A 161 -9.32 -15.13 16.99
N GLN A 162 -8.44 -14.38 16.35
CA GLN A 162 -8.79 -13.40 15.33
C GLN A 162 -7.87 -13.61 14.13
N PRO A 163 -8.25 -13.12 12.93
CA PRO A 163 -7.35 -13.13 11.79
C PRO A 163 -6.07 -12.35 12.07
N MET A 164 -4.93 -12.94 11.70
CA MET A 164 -3.64 -12.23 11.71
C MET A 164 -3.61 -11.16 10.62
N TYR A 165 -4.17 -11.48 9.46
CA TYR A 165 -4.16 -10.61 8.29
C TYR A 165 -5.49 -9.87 8.16
N GLY A 166 -5.43 -8.53 8.27
CA GLY A 166 -6.62 -7.67 8.15
C GLY A 166 -7.08 -7.46 6.71
N SER A 167 -6.20 -7.67 5.73
CA SER A 167 -6.51 -7.60 4.31
C SER A 167 -5.42 -8.24 3.45
N TYR A 168 -5.63 -8.20 2.13
CA TYR A 168 -4.66 -8.61 1.12
C TYR A 168 -4.52 -7.56 0.03
N ALA A 169 -3.43 -7.65 -0.74
CA ALA A 169 -3.21 -6.93 -1.99
C ALA A 169 -2.69 -7.87 -3.07
N ILE A 170 -2.95 -7.55 -4.34
CA ILE A 170 -2.39 -8.27 -5.50
C ILE A 170 -1.48 -7.31 -6.25
N TYR A 171 -0.20 -7.64 -6.33
CA TYR A 171 0.80 -6.86 -7.05
C TYR A 171 1.54 -7.76 -8.07
N GLY A 172 1.28 -7.51 -9.35
CA GLY A 172 1.77 -8.41 -10.39
C GLY A 172 1.29 -9.84 -10.17
N ASN A 173 2.18 -10.79 -10.20
CA ASN A 173 1.90 -12.21 -10.00
C ASN A 173 1.85 -12.65 -8.52
N MET A 174 1.81 -11.71 -7.59
CA MET A 174 1.86 -12.00 -6.15
C MET A 174 0.56 -11.60 -5.46
N VAL A 175 0.06 -12.46 -4.59
CA VAL A 175 -0.92 -12.15 -3.54
C VAL A 175 -0.15 -11.95 -2.23
N LEU A 176 -0.36 -10.80 -1.59
CA LEU A 176 0.24 -10.42 -0.32
C LEU A 176 -0.85 -10.28 0.73
N LEU A 177 -0.82 -11.10 1.77
CA LEU A 177 -1.66 -10.94 2.95
C LEU A 177 -0.91 -10.08 3.96
N CYS A 178 -1.59 -9.07 4.50
CA CYS A 178 -0.97 -8.02 5.32
C CYS A 178 -1.49 -8.07 6.76
N GLU A 179 -0.56 -8.11 7.74
CA GLU A 179 -0.90 -8.03 9.16
C GLU A 179 -1.66 -6.75 9.47
N GLY A 180 -2.75 -6.86 10.20
CA GLY A 180 -3.54 -5.74 10.68
C GLY A 180 -4.84 -6.17 11.32
N ALA A 181 -5.38 -5.38 12.25
CA ALA A 181 -6.65 -5.66 12.88
C ALA A 181 -7.86 -5.46 11.95
N ASN A 182 -7.67 -4.72 10.85
CA ASN A 182 -8.66 -4.46 9.82
C ASN A 182 -7.96 -4.08 8.50
N GLU A 183 -8.74 -3.90 7.44
CA GLU A 183 -8.23 -3.56 6.11
C GLU A 183 -7.41 -2.26 6.09
N GLU A 184 -7.88 -1.22 6.76
CA GLU A 184 -7.19 0.07 6.80
C GLU A 184 -5.77 -0.06 7.37
N GLN A 185 -5.63 -0.73 8.52
CA GLN A 185 -4.32 -0.94 9.14
C GLN A 185 -3.42 -1.86 8.30
N ALA A 186 -3.99 -2.90 7.72
CA ALA A 186 -3.24 -3.87 6.90
C ALA A 186 -2.64 -3.21 5.65
N LEU A 187 -3.38 -2.33 4.98
CA LEU A 187 -2.95 -1.68 3.74
C LEU A 187 -2.09 -0.43 3.94
N GLN A 188 -1.88 0.03 5.19
CA GLN A 188 -0.96 1.13 5.51
C GLN A 188 0.52 0.68 5.60
N HIS A 189 0.80 -0.60 5.54
CA HIS A 189 2.13 -1.19 5.66
C HIS A 189 2.67 -1.65 4.33
#